data_c5bdc5c5c6281555abe252a559d5b5c1
#
_entry.id   c5bdc5c5c6281555abe252a559d5b5c1
#
_cell.length_a   1.000
_cell.length_b   1.000
_cell.length_c   1.000
_cell.angle_alpha   90.00
_cell.angle_beta   90.00
_cell.angle_gamma   90.00
#
_symmetry.space_group_name_H-M   'P 1'
#
loop_
_entity.id
_entity.type
_entity.pdbx_description
1 polymer ?
#
loop_
_entity_poly.entity_id
_entity_poly.type
_entity_poly.pdbx_seq_one_letter_code
_entity_poly.pdbx_strand_id
1 'polypeptide(L)'
;AIRYDSNSIETNPDVLSERFNILNPLSDVLNEINRCIISETEIADDASTNLKDIRRQQKNVNERIKSELSHMISGSYRTYLQDAVVTTRDGRYCIPVKAEYRSQVPGMIHDQSNTGSTFFIEPMSIVKLNNDLRELEIKESEEISVILSSLSAMAGNYTTELLTNYDILKELDFIFAKAGFSHSYKGSEPIMDCDGKINIKKGRHPLIDSSKVVPVDIYLGDGYEQLIITGPNTGGKTVTLKTIGLFSLMGQSGLHIPASDNSKLTVFNDIFADIGDEQSIEQSLSTFSSHMKNIVYILKKADSNSLVLFDELCAGTDPTEGAALAISILRTLHSKKITTIATTHYSELKIYALSTDGVENACCEFDVASLAPTYRLLIGIPGKSNAFAISGKLGLPSEIIENAKANIGTSAKAFEDVISDLEKSRVTIEKEQAEIELYKKEIEELKNLSLIHI
;
A
#
# COMPACT_ATOMS: atom_id res chain seq x y z
N ALA A 1 -23.67 -3.84 -4.60
CA ALA A 1 -24.34 -3.36 -5.82
C ALA A 1 -25.83 -3.09 -5.56
N ILE A 2 -26.62 -4.10 -5.26
CA ILE A 2 -28.09 -3.94 -5.05
C ILE A 2 -28.43 -2.89 -3.96
N ARG A 3 -27.65 -2.81 -2.88
CA ARG A 3 -27.85 -1.79 -1.83
C ARG A 3 -27.40 -0.39 -2.24
N TYR A 4 -26.47 -0.28 -3.17
CA TYR A 4 -26.03 1.01 -3.68
C TYR A 4 -27.11 1.64 -4.56
N ASP A 5 -27.70 0.84 -5.44
CA ASP A 5 -28.73 1.27 -6.38
C ASP A 5 -30.04 1.69 -5.65
N SER A 6 -30.42 0.99 -4.57
CA SER A 6 -31.61 1.32 -3.80
C SER A 6 -31.53 2.64 -3.01
N ASN A 7 -30.32 3.14 -2.72
CA ASN A 7 -30.10 4.42 -2.04
C ASN A 7 -29.88 5.61 -2.99
N SER A 8 -29.63 5.34 -4.29
CA SER A 8 -29.33 6.37 -5.30
C SER A 8 -30.55 6.84 -6.10
N ILE A 9 -31.74 6.33 -5.81
CA ILE A 9 -32.98 6.62 -6.58
C ILE A 9 -33.43 8.10 -6.47
N GLU A 10 -32.90 8.89 -5.56
CA GLU A 10 -33.25 10.31 -5.38
C GLU A 10 -32.22 11.33 -5.88
N THR A 11 -31.05 10.89 -6.37
CA THR A 11 -30.00 11.79 -6.87
C THR A 11 -29.58 11.40 -8.27
N ASN A 12 -29.20 12.39 -9.10
CA ASN A 12 -28.66 12.18 -10.46
C ASN A 12 -27.70 11.00 -10.50
N PRO A 13 -27.77 10.14 -11.56
CA PRO A 13 -26.88 8.99 -11.70
C PRO A 13 -25.41 9.46 -11.59
N ASP A 14 -24.70 8.91 -10.64
CA ASP A 14 -23.27 9.19 -10.47
C ASP A 14 -22.43 8.37 -11.45
N VAL A 15 -21.12 8.65 -11.51
CA VAL A 15 -20.16 8.01 -12.41
C VAL A 15 -20.09 6.48 -12.21
N LEU A 16 -20.50 5.96 -11.04
CA LEU A 16 -20.48 4.53 -10.72
C LEU A 16 -21.78 3.82 -11.08
N SER A 17 -22.89 4.56 -11.19
CA SER A 17 -24.22 3.98 -11.47
C SER A 17 -24.24 3.13 -12.74
N GLU A 18 -23.56 3.55 -13.78
CA GLU A 18 -23.45 2.81 -15.02
C GLU A 18 -22.79 1.44 -14.83
N ARG A 19 -21.73 1.36 -14.02
CA ARG A 19 -21.02 0.11 -13.70
C ARG A 19 -21.86 -0.83 -12.84
N PHE A 20 -22.58 -0.29 -11.86
CA PHE A 20 -23.46 -1.10 -11.03
C PHE A 20 -24.65 -1.66 -11.80
N ASN A 21 -25.19 -0.91 -12.77
CA ASN A 21 -26.32 -1.34 -13.59
C ASN A 21 -25.98 -2.45 -14.59
N ILE A 22 -24.71 -2.60 -14.98
CA ILE A 22 -24.26 -3.70 -15.85
C ILE A 22 -24.13 -5.01 -15.07
N LEU A 23 -23.93 -4.98 -13.75
CA LEU A 23 -23.78 -6.18 -12.95
C LEU A 23 -25.06 -7.04 -12.97
N ASN A 24 -24.93 -8.29 -13.38
CA ASN A 24 -26.01 -9.27 -13.35
C ASN A 24 -25.84 -10.20 -12.12
N PRO A 25 -26.77 -10.18 -11.15
CA PRO A 25 -26.62 -10.97 -9.92
C PRO A 25 -26.66 -12.49 -10.11
N LEU A 26 -27.17 -12.99 -11.26
CA LEU A 26 -27.32 -14.43 -11.56
C LEU A 26 -27.99 -15.20 -10.42
N SER A 27 -29.08 -14.66 -9.88
CA SER A 27 -29.73 -15.18 -8.66
C SER A 27 -30.14 -16.63 -8.77
N ASP A 28 -30.58 -17.09 -9.95
CA ASP A 28 -31.03 -18.48 -10.15
C ASP A 28 -29.87 -19.47 -10.02
N VAL A 29 -28.69 -19.10 -10.60
CA VAL A 29 -27.46 -19.91 -10.48
C VAL A 29 -27.00 -19.94 -9.03
N LEU A 30 -26.98 -18.78 -8.36
CA LEU A 30 -26.59 -18.67 -6.96
C LEU A 30 -27.49 -19.50 -6.05
N ASN A 31 -28.80 -19.41 -6.23
CA ASN A 31 -29.76 -20.15 -5.44
C ASN A 31 -29.61 -21.65 -5.62
N GLU A 32 -29.41 -22.16 -6.84
CA GLU A 32 -29.23 -23.56 -7.11
C GLU A 32 -27.90 -24.10 -6.56
N ILE A 33 -26.80 -23.32 -6.67
CA ILE A 33 -25.52 -23.68 -6.03
C ILE A 33 -25.70 -23.78 -4.51
N ASN A 34 -26.29 -22.76 -3.88
CA ASN A 34 -26.51 -22.75 -2.44
C ASN A 34 -27.46 -23.87 -1.95
N ARG A 35 -28.39 -24.29 -2.78
CA ARG A 35 -29.29 -25.45 -2.49
C ARG A 35 -28.50 -26.75 -2.46
N CYS A 36 -27.56 -26.94 -3.40
CA CYS A 36 -26.84 -28.19 -3.58
C CYS A 36 -25.56 -28.30 -2.75
N ILE A 37 -24.85 -27.21 -2.52
CA ILE A 37 -23.54 -27.18 -1.87
C ILE A 37 -23.64 -26.48 -0.50
N ILE A 38 -23.34 -27.24 0.57
CA ILE A 38 -23.35 -26.73 1.94
C ILE A 38 -21.97 -26.12 2.30
N SER A 39 -20.90 -26.80 1.91
CA SER A 39 -19.51 -26.38 2.18
C SER A 39 -18.55 -26.90 1.11
N GLU A 40 -17.28 -26.61 1.22
CA GLU A 40 -16.22 -27.09 0.31
C GLU A 40 -16.15 -28.61 0.20
N THR A 41 -16.63 -29.34 1.20
CA THR A 41 -16.54 -30.79 1.29
C THR A 41 -17.92 -31.50 1.38
N GLU A 42 -19.01 -30.74 1.39
CA GLU A 42 -20.32 -31.29 1.69
C GLU A 42 -21.39 -30.86 0.69
N ILE A 43 -22.04 -31.85 0.10
CA ILE A 43 -23.21 -31.70 -0.78
C ILE A 43 -24.47 -32.00 0.04
N ALA A 44 -25.52 -31.19 -0.15
CA ALA A 44 -26.77 -31.31 0.55
C ALA A 44 -27.46 -32.67 0.24
N ASP A 45 -28.09 -33.26 1.23
CA ASP A 45 -28.83 -34.53 1.05
C ASP A 45 -29.95 -34.44 0.01
N ASP A 46 -30.57 -33.27 -0.09
CA ASP A 46 -31.65 -32.98 -1.03
C ASP A 46 -31.18 -32.31 -2.33
N ALA A 47 -29.86 -32.30 -2.58
CA ALA A 47 -29.30 -31.82 -3.86
C ALA A 47 -29.87 -32.60 -5.05
N SER A 48 -30.13 -33.91 -4.86
CA SER A 48 -30.98 -34.72 -5.77
C SER A 48 -31.81 -35.72 -5.00
N THR A 49 -32.92 -36.19 -5.59
CA THR A 49 -33.74 -37.26 -5.02
C THR A 49 -32.96 -38.57 -4.93
N ASN A 50 -32.10 -38.84 -5.89
CA ASN A 50 -31.28 -40.04 -5.94
C ASN A 50 -30.22 -40.04 -4.81
N LEU A 51 -29.52 -38.94 -4.59
CA LEU A 51 -28.55 -38.80 -3.49
C LEU A 51 -29.20 -39.02 -2.13
N LYS A 52 -30.38 -38.44 -1.93
CA LYS A 52 -31.16 -38.60 -0.71
C LYS A 52 -31.52 -40.07 -0.45
N ASP A 53 -31.95 -40.77 -1.49
CA ASP A 53 -32.30 -42.20 -1.38
C ASP A 53 -31.06 -43.06 -1.13
N ILE A 54 -29.93 -42.79 -1.78
CA ILE A 54 -28.66 -43.49 -1.55
C ILE A 54 -28.21 -43.32 -0.10
N ARG A 55 -28.16 -42.11 0.42
CA ARG A 55 -27.75 -41.84 1.81
C ARG A 55 -28.69 -42.45 2.85
N ARG A 56 -30.01 -42.47 2.56
CA ARG A 56 -30.96 -43.17 3.40
C ARG A 56 -30.68 -44.66 3.41
N GLN A 57 -30.38 -45.27 2.26
CA GLN A 57 -30.03 -46.70 2.18
C GLN A 57 -28.72 -47.00 2.91
N GLN A 58 -27.69 -46.18 2.77
CA GLN A 58 -26.41 -46.27 3.52
C GLN A 58 -26.66 -46.26 5.03
N LYS A 59 -27.48 -45.33 5.51
CA LYS A 59 -27.85 -45.27 6.93
C LYS A 59 -28.52 -46.54 7.41
N ASN A 60 -29.48 -47.06 6.66
CA ASN A 60 -30.16 -48.29 7.00
C ASN A 60 -29.22 -49.51 7.02
N VAL A 61 -28.31 -49.62 6.04
CA VAL A 61 -27.31 -50.69 6.00
C VAL A 61 -26.35 -50.58 7.17
N ASN A 62 -25.86 -49.35 7.48
CA ASN A 62 -24.98 -49.10 8.64
C ASN A 62 -25.66 -49.49 9.98
N GLU A 63 -26.94 -49.15 10.15
CA GLU A 63 -27.69 -49.52 11.35
C GLU A 63 -27.85 -51.04 11.47
N ARG A 64 -28.11 -51.73 10.37
CA ARG A 64 -28.15 -53.20 10.36
C ARG A 64 -26.81 -53.81 10.71
N ILE A 65 -25.70 -53.34 10.12
CA ILE A 65 -24.36 -53.83 10.43
C ILE A 65 -24.07 -53.66 11.93
N LYS A 66 -24.33 -52.49 12.49
CA LYS A 66 -24.12 -52.19 13.90
C LYS A 66 -24.96 -53.09 14.81
N SER A 67 -26.22 -53.32 14.45
CA SER A 67 -27.13 -54.20 15.20
C SER A 67 -26.64 -55.64 15.21
N GLU A 68 -26.31 -56.19 14.02
CA GLU A 68 -25.81 -57.55 13.92
C GLU A 68 -24.48 -57.77 14.62
N LEU A 69 -23.54 -56.84 14.47
CA LEU A 69 -22.26 -56.90 15.19
C LEU A 69 -22.43 -56.79 16.70
N SER A 70 -23.36 -55.94 17.17
CA SER A 70 -23.65 -55.81 18.60
C SER A 70 -24.18 -57.11 19.18
N HIS A 71 -25.07 -57.83 18.46
CA HIS A 71 -25.55 -59.14 18.85
C HIS A 71 -24.43 -60.18 18.90
N MET A 72 -23.48 -60.14 17.96
CA MET A 72 -22.34 -61.05 17.94
C MET A 72 -21.37 -60.78 19.09
N ILE A 73 -21.06 -59.51 19.37
CA ILE A 73 -20.14 -59.10 20.41
C ILE A 73 -20.69 -59.40 21.82
N SER A 74 -22.00 -59.22 22.02
CA SER A 74 -22.66 -59.51 23.30
C SER A 74 -23.04 -60.96 23.51
N GLY A 75 -23.13 -61.73 22.43
CA GLY A 75 -23.62 -63.08 22.41
C GLY A 75 -22.55 -64.15 22.16
N SER A 76 -22.72 -64.94 21.06
CA SER A 76 -21.98 -66.15 20.76
C SER A 76 -20.47 -66.02 20.61
N TYR A 77 -19.97 -64.86 20.21
CA TYR A 77 -18.54 -64.62 19.95
C TYR A 77 -17.78 -63.91 21.09
N ARG A 78 -18.48 -63.49 22.17
CA ARG A 78 -17.89 -62.68 23.27
C ARG A 78 -16.60 -63.26 23.86
N THR A 79 -16.55 -64.58 24.01
CA THR A 79 -15.36 -65.25 24.58
C THR A 79 -14.18 -65.33 23.64
N TYR A 80 -14.43 -65.19 22.33
CA TYR A 80 -13.41 -65.26 21.28
C TYR A 80 -12.78 -63.91 20.97
N LEU A 81 -13.41 -62.80 21.42
CA LEU A 81 -12.96 -61.47 21.12
C LEU A 81 -11.84 -61.04 22.07
N GLN A 82 -10.89 -60.27 21.52
CA GLN A 82 -9.86 -59.57 22.31
C GLN A 82 -10.51 -58.46 23.12
N ASP A 83 -11.33 -57.64 22.43
CA ASP A 83 -12.13 -56.56 22.99
C ASP A 83 -13.53 -56.60 22.44
N ALA A 84 -14.54 -56.26 23.25
CA ALA A 84 -15.96 -56.28 22.85
C ALA A 84 -16.33 -54.97 22.09
N VAL A 85 -15.58 -54.65 21.01
CA VAL A 85 -15.76 -53.42 20.21
C VAL A 85 -15.87 -53.78 18.71
N VAL A 86 -16.62 -52.94 17.99
CA VAL A 86 -16.62 -52.95 16.54
C VAL A 86 -15.50 -52.08 16.04
N THR A 87 -14.73 -52.52 15.08
CA THR A 87 -13.66 -51.76 14.44
C THR A 87 -13.88 -51.67 12.93
N THR A 88 -13.23 -50.70 12.30
CA THR A 88 -13.20 -50.58 10.84
C THR A 88 -11.79 -50.84 10.34
N ARG A 89 -11.63 -51.67 9.30
CA ARG A 89 -10.39 -51.91 8.59
C ARG A 89 -10.69 -51.84 7.09
N ASP A 90 -9.89 -51.05 6.36
CA ASP A 90 -10.06 -50.83 4.92
C ASP A 90 -11.52 -50.45 4.53
N GLY A 91 -12.16 -49.63 5.36
CA GLY A 91 -13.57 -49.25 5.14
C GLY A 91 -14.61 -50.35 5.45
N ARG A 92 -14.20 -51.47 6.02
CA ARG A 92 -15.10 -52.59 6.36
C ARG A 92 -15.26 -52.78 7.86
N TYR A 93 -16.45 -53.07 8.31
CA TYR A 93 -16.72 -53.37 9.72
C TYR A 93 -16.22 -54.77 10.07
N CYS A 94 -15.37 -54.83 11.12
CA CYS A 94 -14.71 -56.02 11.61
C CYS A 94 -14.82 -56.16 13.12
N ILE A 95 -14.62 -57.37 13.63
CA ILE A 95 -14.49 -57.66 15.07
C ILE A 95 -13.07 -58.16 15.39
N PRO A 96 -12.47 -57.74 16.55
CA PRO A 96 -11.13 -58.17 16.94
C PRO A 96 -11.17 -59.53 17.64
N VAL A 97 -10.74 -60.59 16.96
CA VAL A 97 -10.73 -61.97 17.43
C VAL A 97 -9.34 -62.37 17.91
N LYS A 98 -9.20 -63.01 19.08
CA LYS A 98 -7.94 -63.57 19.57
C LYS A 98 -7.43 -64.64 18.61
N ALA A 99 -6.11 -64.70 18.41
CA ALA A 99 -5.47 -65.59 17.46
C ALA A 99 -5.83 -67.06 17.67
N GLU A 100 -5.99 -67.51 18.90
CA GLU A 100 -6.33 -68.88 19.31
C GLU A 100 -7.76 -69.27 18.87
N TYR A 101 -8.68 -68.32 18.71
CA TYR A 101 -10.09 -68.56 18.32
C TYR A 101 -10.39 -68.20 16.86
N ARG A 102 -9.35 -67.97 16.05
CA ARG A 102 -9.53 -67.60 14.62
C ARG A 102 -10.44 -68.56 13.84
N SER A 103 -10.30 -69.87 14.09
CA SER A 103 -11.08 -70.88 13.41
C SER A 103 -12.55 -70.99 13.88
N GLN A 104 -12.86 -70.33 15.01
CA GLN A 104 -14.22 -70.39 15.59
C GLN A 104 -15.14 -69.29 15.08
N VAL A 105 -14.54 -68.26 14.41
CA VAL A 105 -15.27 -67.13 13.83
C VAL A 105 -15.13 -67.21 12.31
N PRO A 106 -16.14 -67.74 11.59
CA PRO A 106 -16.12 -67.79 10.13
C PRO A 106 -16.23 -66.38 9.56
N GLY A 107 -15.26 -65.99 8.74
CA GLY A 107 -15.21 -64.67 8.14
C GLY A 107 -13.90 -64.39 7.36
N MET A 108 -13.79 -63.18 6.81
CA MET A 108 -12.61 -62.71 6.09
C MET A 108 -11.71 -61.96 7.04
N ILE A 109 -10.38 -62.22 6.95
CA ILE A 109 -9.38 -61.47 7.73
C ILE A 109 -8.93 -60.28 6.91
N HIS A 110 -9.07 -59.10 7.46
CA HIS A 110 -8.66 -57.88 6.81
C HIS A 110 -7.34 -57.35 7.38
N ASP A 111 -7.08 -57.62 8.69
CA ASP A 111 -5.88 -57.09 9.32
C ASP A 111 -5.46 -57.97 10.50
N GLN A 112 -4.21 -57.82 10.98
CA GLN A 112 -3.67 -58.47 12.16
C GLN A 112 -2.94 -57.44 13.02
N SER A 113 -3.05 -57.56 14.35
CA SER A 113 -2.32 -56.69 15.26
C SER A 113 -0.80 -56.89 15.11
N ASN A 114 -0.01 -55.86 15.38
CA ASN A 114 1.45 -55.88 15.30
C ASN A 114 2.10 -56.99 16.13
N THR A 115 1.43 -57.45 17.19
CA THR A 115 1.89 -58.55 18.05
C THR A 115 1.45 -59.92 17.54
N GLY A 116 0.64 -59.98 16.50
CA GLY A 116 0.07 -61.23 15.97
C GLY A 116 -1.01 -61.85 16.85
N SER A 117 -1.38 -61.26 17.98
CA SER A 117 -2.30 -61.81 18.97
C SER A 117 -3.79 -61.60 18.64
N THR A 118 -4.11 -60.73 17.70
CA THR A 118 -5.50 -60.40 17.33
C THR A 118 -5.66 -60.33 15.82
N PHE A 119 -6.71 -60.96 15.29
CA PHE A 119 -7.15 -60.83 13.91
C PHE A 119 -8.40 -59.97 13.82
N PHE A 120 -8.42 -59.04 12.87
CA PHE A 120 -9.61 -58.27 12.57
C PHE A 120 -10.38 -59.00 11.50
N ILE A 121 -11.48 -59.65 11.91
CA ILE A 121 -12.29 -60.52 11.07
C ILE A 121 -13.59 -59.83 10.73
N GLU A 122 -13.92 -59.80 9.44
CA GLU A 122 -15.25 -59.49 8.94
C GLU A 122 -16.08 -60.78 8.97
N PRO A 123 -17.10 -60.88 9.85
CA PRO A 123 -17.92 -62.07 9.93
C PRO A 123 -18.65 -62.36 8.61
N MET A 124 -18.83 -63.65 8.24
CA MET A 124 -19.44 -64.02 6.96
C MET A 124 -20.83 -63.43 6.78
N SER A 125 -21.62 -63.28 7.84
CA SER A 125 -22.93 -62.64 7.83
C SER A 125 -22.89 -61.15 7.51
N ILE A 126 -21.76 -60.49 7.78
CA ILE A 126 -21.57 -59.06 7.57
C ILE A 126 -20.98 -58.76 6.18
N VAL A 127 -20.30 -59.73 5.54
CA VAL A 127 -19.65 -59.54 4.23
C VAL A 127 -20.61 -58.95 3.19
N LYS A 128 -21.85 -59.48 3.13
CA LYS A 128 -22.84 -58.95 2.18
C LYS A 128 -23.21 -57.49 2.50
N LEU A 129 -23.45 -57.16 3.76
CA LEU A 129 -23.83 -55.81 4.17
C LEU A 129 -22.71 -54.82 3.94
N ASN A 130 -21.42 -55.18 4.20
CA ASN A 130 -20.27 -54.35 3.88
C ASN A 130 -20.12 -54.15 2.36
N ASN A 131 -20.43 -55.18 1.54
CA ASN A 131 -20.42 -55.01 0.09
C ASN A 131 -21.54 -54.10 -0.39
N ASP A 132 -22.76 -54.26 0.16
CA ASP A 132 -23.88 -53.35 -0.14
C ASP A 132 -23.56 -51.91 0.25
N LEU A 133 -22.92 -51.69 1.41
CA LEU A 133 -22.47 -50.37 1.83
C LEU A 133 -21.45 -49.78 0.86
N ARG A 134 -20.45 -50.55 0.46
CA ARG A 134 -19.43 -50.12 -0.50
C ARG A 134 -19.99 -49.76 -1.87
N GLU A 135 -20.97 -50.55 -2.34
CA GLU A 135 -21.69 -50.26 -3.59
C GLU A 135 -22.45 -48.94 -3.49
N LEU A 136 -23.09 -48.67 -2.34
CA LEU A 136 -23.79 -47.41 -2.10
C LEU A 136 -22.83 -46.21 -2.01
N GLU A 137 -21.64 -46.40 -1.43
CA GLU A 137 -20.59 -45.32 -1.41
C GLU A 137 -20.12 -44.98 -2.82
N ILE A 138 -19.95 -45.97 -3.70
CA ILE A 138 -19.59 -45.74 -5.09
C ILE A 138 -20.72 -44.98 -5.81
N LYS A 139 -21.99 -45.43 -5.64
CA LYS A 139 -23.15 -44.74 -6.21
C LYS A 139 -23.31 -43.32 -5.72
N GLU A 140 -22.99 -43.06 -4.44
CA GLU A 140 -22.96 -41.69 -3.89
C GLU A 140 -21.93 -40.82 -4.60
N SER A 141 -20.71 -41.31 -4.75
CA SER A 141 -19.63 -40.59 -5.45
C SER A 141 -19.97 -40.27 -6.92
N GLU A 142 -20.58 -41.24 -7.61
CA GLU A 142 -21.06 -41.06 -8.98
C GLU A 142 -22.18 -40.02 -9.06
N GLU A 143 -23.16 -40.07 -8.15
CA GLU A 143 -24.26 -39.12 -8.12
C GLU A 143 -23.78 -37.71 -7.78
N ILE A 144 -22.85 -37.56 -6.83
CA ILE A 144 -22.18 -36.25 -6.53
C ILE A 144 -21.52 -35.71 -7.79
N SER A 145 -20.82 -36.52 -8.55
CA SER A 145 -20.18 -36.12 -9.80
C SER A 145 -21.21 -35.63 -10.84
N VAL A 146 -22.36 -36.25 -10.93
CA VAL A 146 -23.48 -35.84 -11.80
C VAL A 146 -24.01 -34.47 -11.36
N ILE A 147 -24.25 -34.29 -10.05
CA ILE A 147 -24.74 -33.03 -9.49
C ILE A 147 -23.75 -31.90 -9.81
N LEU A 148 -22.45 -32.09 -9.52
CA LEU A 148 -21.41 -31.08 -9.77
C LEU A 148 -21.27 -30.78 -11.26
N SER A 149 -21.36 -31.77 -12.12
CA SER A 149 -21.34 -31.58 -13.57
C SER A 149 -22.52 -30.73 -14.06
N SER A 150 -23.72 -30.99 -13.51
CA SER A 150 -24.93 -30.22 -13.84
C SER A 150 -24.80 -28.75 -13.40
N LEU A 151 -24.32 -28.52 -12.18
CA LEU A 151 -24.06 -27.15 -11.68
C LEU A 151 -23.01 -26.43 -12.52
N SER A 152 -21.93 -27.11 -12.90
CA SER A 152 -20.89 -26.58 -13.76
C SER A 152 -21.43 -26.22 -15.15
N ALA A 153 -22.27 -27.08 -15.73
CA ALA A 153 -22.91 -26.79 -17.03
C ALA A 153 -23.85 -25.58 -16.92
N MET A 154 -24.63 -25.49 -15.84
CA MET A 154 -25.50 -24.34 -15.58
C MET A 154 -24.67 -23.04 -15.50
N ALA A 155 -23.61 -23.01 -14.69
CA ALA A 155 -22.70 -21.86 -14.59
C ALA A 155 -22.05 -21.53 -15.95
N GLY A 156 -21.69 -22.57 -16.73
CA GLY A 156 -21.11 -22.43 -18.05
C GLY A 156 -22.00 -21.68 -19.06
N ASN A 157 -23.33 -21.81 -18.93
CA ASN A 157 -24.28 -21.07 -19.79
C ASN A 157 -24.24 -19.55 -19.56
N TYR A 158 -23.70 -19.08 -18.42
CA TYR A 158 -23.59 -17.67 -18.06
C TYR A 158 -22.13 -17.18 -18.09
N THR A 159 -21.27 -17.81 -18.86
CA THR A 159 -19.83 -17.47 -18.91
C THR A 159 -19.60 -16.02 -19.27
N THR A 160 -20.35 -15.46 -20.21
CA THR A 160 -20.21 -14.06 -20.66
C THR A 160 -20.56 -13.10 -19.52
N GLU A 161 -21.67 -13.33 -18.85
CA GLU A 161 -22.14 -12.52 -17.72
C GLU A 161 -21.18 -12.61 -16.52
N LEU A 162 -20.67 -13.80 -16.23
CA LEU A 162 -19.69 -14.01 -15.18
C LEU A 162 -18.38 -13.26 -15.45
N LEU A 163 -17.87 -13.32 -16.68
CA LEU A 163 -16.67 -12.58 -17.08
C LEU A 163 -16.91 -11.06 -17.03
N THR A 164 -18.05 -10.60 -17.51
CA THR A 164 -18.44 -9.19 -17.43
C THR A 164 -18.53 -8.72 -15.99
N ASN A 165 -19.21 -9.47 -15.13
CA ASN A 165 -19.29 -9.18 -13.69
C ASN A 165 -17.90 -9.14 -13.04
N TYR A 166 -17.03 -10.09 -13.38
CA TYR A 166 -15.67 -10.15 -12.84
C TYR A 166 -14.85 -8.90 -13.21
N ASP A 167 -14.90 -8.48 -14.48
CA ASP A 167 -14.16 -7.30 -14.93
C ASP A 167 -14.68 -6.02 -14.28
N ILE A 168 -15.99 -5.86 -14.18
CA ILE A 168 -16.60 -4.71 -13.50
C ILE A 168 -16.27 -4.69 -12.01
N LEU A 169 -16.37 -5.85 -11.33
CA LEU A 169 -16.04 -5.95 -9.91
C LEU A 169 -14.56 -5.62 -9.66
N LYS A 170 -13.66 -6.07 -10.52
CA LYS A 170 -12.23 -5.74 -10.47
C LYS A 170 -12.00 -4.23 -10.61
N GLU A 171 -12.71 -3.59 -11.54
CA GLU A 171 -12.64 -2.14 -11.74
C GLU A 171 -13.18 -1.37 -10.52
N LEU A 172 -14.34 -1.77 -10.00
CA LEU A 172 -14.95 -1.16 -8.83
C LEU A 172 -14.07 -1.34 -7.58
N ASP A 173 -13.51 -2.54 -7.36
CA ASP A 173 -12.60 -2.81 -6.24
C ASP A 173 -11.39 -1.86 -6.29
N PHE A 174 -10.80 -1.67 -7.48
CA PHE A 174 -9.69 -0.74 -7.65
C PHE A 174 -10.08 0.72 -7.40
N ILE A 175 -11.26 1.14 -7.85
CA ILE A 175 -11.79 2.50 -7.58
C ILE A 175 -11.98 2.70 -6.07
N PHE A 176 -12.62 1.75 -5.38
CA PHE A 176 -12.84 1.84 -3.94
C PHE A 176 -11.54 1.75 -3.14
N ALA A 177 -10.57 0.95 -3.58
CA ALA A 177 -9.25 0.89 -2.97
C ALA A 177 -8.54 2.25 -3.05
N LYS A 178 -8.55 2.92 -4.23
CA LYS A 178 -8.00 4.27 -4.38
C LYS A 178 -8.73 5.29 -3.51
N ALA A 179 -10.05 5.24 -3.45
CA ALA A 179 -10.85 6.13 -2.62
C ALA A 179 -10.58 5.93 -1.12
N GLY A 180 -10.53 4.68 -0.66
CA GLY A 180 -10.16 4.34 0.72
C GLY A 180 -8.75 4.77 1.09
N PHE A 181 -7.81 4.58 0.17
CA PHE A 181 -6.43 5.04 0.33
C PHE A 181 -6.36 6.58 0.44
N SER A 182 -7.02 7.31 -0.46
CA SER A 182 -7.12 8.77 -0.39
C SER A 182 -7.70 9.25 0.94
N HIS A 183 -8.76 8.60 1.42
CA HIS A 183 -9.38 8.97 2.68
C HIS A 183 -8.45 8.75 3.88
N SER A 184 -7.61 7.73 3.86
CA SER A 184 -6.69 7.39 4.96
C SER A 184 -5.68 8.49 5.28
N TYR A 185 -5.23 9.27 4.29
CA TYR A 185 -4.29 10.39 4.45
C TYR A 185 -4.91 11.76 4.16
N LYS A 186 -6.25 11.85 4.06
CA LYS A 186 -6.99 13.08 3.74
C LYS A 186 -6.46 13.70 2.44
N GLY A 187 -6.44 12.91 1.38
CA GLY A 187 -6.00 13.31 0.06
C GLY A 187 -7.05 14.13 -0.67
N SER A 188 -6.60 15.02 -1.56
CA SER A 188 -7.42 15.74 -2.53
C SER A 188 -6.95 15.48 -3.94
N GLU A 189 -7.83 15.62 -4.90
CA GLU A 189 -7.52 15.49 -6.32
C GLU A 189 -6.59 16.62 -6.77
N PRO A 190 -5.39 16.32 -7.31
CA PRO A 190 -4.54 17.35 -7.88
C PRO A 190 -5.05 17.75 -9.27
N ILE A 191 -4.91 19.04 -9.59
CA ILE A 191 -5.10 19.51 -10.97
C ILE A 191 -3.88 19.08 -11.77
N MET A 192 -4.08 18.16 -12.73
CA MET A 192 -3.01 17.68 -13.61
C MET A 192 -2.98 18.52 -14.88
N ASP A 193 -1.81 19.06 -15.24
CA ASP A 193 -1.60 19.89 -16.43
C ASP A 193 -0.26 19.51 -17.10
N CYS A 194 0.01 20.08 -18.26
CA CYS A 194 1.26 19.89 -19.03
C CYS A 194 2.02 21.22 -19.22
N ASP A 195 1.73 22.23 -18.39
CA ASP A 195 2.33 23.57 -18.52
C ASP A 195 3.67 23.74 -17.77
N GLY A 196 4.22 22.68 -17.21
CA GLY A 196 5.48 22.70 -16.46
C GLY A 196 5.37 23.28 -15.06
N LYS A 197 4.16 23.57 -14.56
CA LYS A 197 3.97 24.22 -13.26
C LYS A 197 3.58 23.22 -12.17
N ILE A 198 4.24 23.35 -11.02
CA ILE A 198 3.89 22.67 -9.77
C ILE A 198 3.46 23.75 -8.76
N ASN A 199 2.30 23.55 -8.14
CA ASN A 199 1.83 24.38 -7.04
C ASN A 199 1.14 23.50 -6.00
N ILE A 200 1.89 23.05 -5.02
CA ILE A 200 1.43 22.20 -3.93
C ILE A 200 1.11 23.09 -2.73
N LYS A 201 -0.12 23.03 -2.25
CA LYS A 201 -0.60 23.78 -1.08
C LYS A 201 -0.75 22.86 0.10
N LYS A 202 -0.07 23.17 1.21
CA LYS A 202 -0.11 22.38 2.46
C LYS A 202 0.12 20.88 2.23
N GLY A 203 1.11 20.56 1.39
CA GLY A 203 1.53 19.19 1.10
C GLY A 203 2.07 18.49 2.34
N ARG A 204 1.59 17.28 2.61
CA ARG A 204 2.01 16.44 3.75
C ARG A 204 2.59 15.15 3.22
N HIS A 205 3.80 14.80 3.64
CA HIS A 205 4.40 13.53 3.20
C HIS A 205 3.56 12.34 3.66
N PRO A 206 3.04 11.46 2.75
CA PRO A 206 2.04 10.44 3.10
C PRO A 206 2.55 9.35 4.04
N LEU A 207 3.86 9.15 4.14
CA LEU A 207 4.48 8.14 4.99
C LEU A 207 4.90 8.68 6.36
N ILE A 208 4.65 9.96 6.65
CA ILE A 208 4.87 10.55 7.98
C ILE A 208 3.53 10.59 8.71
N ASP A 209 3.57 10.24 9.99
CA ASP A 209 2.39 10.28 10.85
C ASP A 209 1.69 11.65 10.79
N SER A 210 0.36 11.63 10.61
CA SER A 210 -0.45 12.82 10.42
C SER A 210 -0.41 13.80 11.60
N SER A 211 -0.04 13.33 12.80
CA SER A 211 0.15 14.15 14.00
C SER A 211 1.51 14.86 14.06
N LYS A 212 2.49 14.41 13.25
CA LYS A 212 3.87 14.90 13.25
C LYS A 212 4.23 15.64 11.96
N VAL A 213 3.52 15.35 10.85
CA VAL A 213 3.82 15.96 9.56
C VAL A 213 3.50 17.44 9.56
N VAL A 214 4.46 18.26 9.18
CA VAL A 214 4.26 19.70 8.97
C VAL A 214 3.91 19.91 7.49
N PRO A 215 2.79 20.59 7.19
CA PRO A 215 2.42 20.92 5.82
C PRO A 215 3.40 21.90 5.19
N VAL A 216 3.75 21.67 3.93
CA VAL A 216 4.64 22.55 3.15
C VAL A 216 3.95 23.09 1.91
N ASP A 217 4.20 24.34 1.58
CA ASP A 217 3.79 24.96 0.32
C ASP A 217 5.00 24.95 -0.63
N ILE A 218 4.76 24.47 -1.87
CA ILE A 218 5.82 24.30 -2.86
C ILE A 218 5.29 24.78 -4.20
N TYR A 219 6.02 25.70 -4.83
CA TYR A 219 5.70 26.16 -6.18
C TYR A 219 6.96 26.20 -7.05
N LEU A 220 6.81 25.84 -8.31
CA LEU A 220 7.87 25.74 -9.31
C LEU A 220 7.25 25.90 -10.70
N GLY A 221 7.99 26.43 -11.65
CA GLY A 221 7.54 26.60 -13.03
C GLY A 221 6.85 27.92 -13.34
N ASP A 222 6.77 28.84 -12.37
CA ASP A 222 6.25 30.20 -12.57
C ASP A 222 7.38 31.21 -12.36
N GLY A 223 8.13 31.44 -13.43
CA GLY A 223 9.29 32.32 -13.43
C GLY A 223 10.63 31.64 -13.20
N TYR A 224 10.66 30.39 -12.75
CA TYR A 224 11.89 29.60 -12.57
C TYR A 224 11.64 28.09 -12.74
N GLU A 225 12.62 27.39 -13.31
CA GLU A 225 12.60 25.95 -13.52
C GLU A 225 13.46 25.18 -12.51
N GLN A 226 14.32 25.87 -11.79
CA GLN A 226 15.21 25.26 -10.80
C GLN A 226 14.99 25.82 -9.40
N LEU A 227 14.94 24.93 -8.40
CA LEU A 227 14.79 25.26 -7.00
C LEU A 227 15.98 24.70 -6.21
N ILE A 228 16.74 25.56 -5.56
CA ILE A 228 17.89 25.19 -4.73
C ILE A 228 17.50 25.31 -3.26
N ILE A 229 17.34 24.17 -2.60
CA ILE A 229 16.91 24.12 -1.19
C ILE A 229 18.14 24.04 -0.28
N THR A 230 18.29 25.00 0.59
CA THR A 230 19.40 25.11 1.54
C THR A 230 18.92 25.02 2.99
N GLY A 231 19.85 24.90 3.93
CA GLY A 231 19.53 24.79 5.36
C GLY A 231 20.14 23.55 6.04
N PRO A 232 19.91 23.34 7.34
CA PRO A 232 20.44 22.19 8.08
C PRO A 232 19.81 20.87 7.61
N ASN A 233 20.52 19.74 7.79
CA ASN A 233 20.02 18.41 7.41
C ASN A 233 18.73 18.03 8.14
N THR A 234 18.63 18.42 9.39
CA THR A 234 17.45 18.18 10.23
C THR A 234 16.24 19.03 9.83
N GLY A 235 16.40 20.02 8.91
CA GLY A 235 15.35 20.97 8.53
C GLY A 235 14.25 20.42 7.61
N GLY A 236 14.38 19.20 7.09
CA GLY A 236 13.37 18.57 6.23
C GLY A 236 13.60 18.72 4.73
N LYS A 237 14.81 19.12 4.29
CA LYS A 237 15.18 19.24 2.86
C LYS A 237 14.87 17.98 2.06
N THR A 238 15.42 16.84 2.50
CA THR A 238 15.19 15.52 1.89
C THR A 238 13.71 15.12 1.87
N VAL A 239 12.97 15.42 2.96
CA VAL A 239 11.55 15.14 3.04
C VAL A 239 10.76 15.96 2.02
N THR A 240 11.07 17.24 1.87
CA THR A 240 10.46 18.13 0.87
C THR A 240 10.72 17.60 -0.55
N LEU A 241 11.97 17.23 -0.86
CA LEU A 241 12.36 16.66 -2.14
C LEU A 241 11.60 15.37 -2.45
N LYS A 242 11.57 14.43 -1.49
CA LYS A 242 10.81 13.17 -1.61
C LYS A 242 9.31 13.41 -1.76
N THR A 243 8.76 14.42 -1.07
CA THR A 243 7.32 14.75 -1.18
C THR A 243 6.96 15.17 -2.59
N ILE A 244 7.75 16.03 -3.23
CA ILE A 244 7.49 16.48 -4.61
C ILE A 244 7.54 15.32 -5.58
N GLY A 245 8.59 14.50 -5.54
CA GLY A 245 8.73 13.32 -6.39
C GLY A 245 7.58 12.33 -6.21
N LEU A 246 7.22 12.06 -4.96
CA LEU A 246 6.13 11.12 -4.64
C LEU A 246 4.77 11.66 -5.09
N PHE A 247 4.50 12.95 -4.91
CA PHE A 247 3.24 13.55 -5.36
C PHE A 247 3.12 13.54 -6.89
N SER A 248 4.21 13.81 -7.60
CA SER A 248 4.23 13.70 -9.08
C SER A 248 3.91 12.27 -9.54
N LEU A 249 4.51 11.26 -8.90
CA LEU A 249 4.21 9.86 -9.18
C LEU A 249 2.77 9.47 -8.81
N MET A 250 2.29 9.92 -7.65
CA MET A 250 0.91 9.66 -7.21
C MET A 250 -0.11 10.28 -8.16
N GLY A 251 0.04 11.57 -8.50
CA GLY A 251 -0.85 12.27 -9.42
C GLY A 251 -0.89 11.62 -10.81
N GLN A 252 0.27 11.30 -11.38
CA GLN A 252 0.35 10.60 -12.68
C GLN A 252 -0.19 9.17 -12.65
N SER A 253 -0.24 8.54 -11.48
CA SER A 253 -0.88 7.23 -11.30
C SER A 253 -2.40 7.33 -11.04
N GLY A 254 -2.99 8.53 -11.10
CA GLY A 254 -4.42 8.75 -10.82
C GLY A 254 -4.79 8.57 -9.35
N LEU A 255 -3.87 8.88 -8.46
CA LEU A 255 -4.10 8.91 -7.01
C LEU A 255 -4.27 10.36 -6.54
N HIS A 256 -5.10 10.57 -5.53
CA HIS A 256 -5.13 11.81 -4.78
C HIS A 256 -3.81 12.04 -4.04
N ILE A 257 -3.48 13.28 -3.73
CA ILE A 257 -2.30 13.64 -2.96
C ILE A 257 -2.69 14.24 -1.60
N PRO A 258 -1.94 14.02 -0.53
CA PRO A 258 -2.22 14.62 0.79
C PRO A 258 -1.83 16.11 0.81
N ALA A 259 -2.58 16.91 0.09
CA ALA A 259 -2.42 18.37 -0.05
C ALA A 259 -3.78 19.06 0.07
N SER A 260 -3.80 20.39 0.10
CA SER A 260 -5.04 21.15 0.02
C SER A 260 -5.59 21.15 -1.40
N ASP A 261 -6.91 21.37 -1.50
CA ASP A 261 -7.60 21.52 -2.79
C ASP A 261 -6.95 22.59 -3.67
N ASN A 262 -7.12 22.44 -4.97
CA ASN A 262 -6.49 23.30 -5.99
C ASN A 262 -4.95 23.23 -5.97
N SER A 263 -4.36 22.17 -5.46
CA SER A 263 -2.95 21.86 -5.71
C SER A 263 -2.78 21.41 -7.14
N LYS A 264 -1.74 21.91 -7.82
CA LYS A 264 -1.46 21.68 -9.23
C LYS A 264 -0.17 20.89 -9.39
N LEU A 265 -0.19 19.89 -10.27
CA LEU A 265 0.98 19.11 -10.68
C LEU A 265 1.09 19.13 -12.19
N THR A 266 2.31 19.04 -12.70
CA THR A 266 2.52 18.84 -14.14
C THR A 266 2.85 17.39 -14.44
N VAL A 267 2.57 16.96 -15.67
CA VAL A 267 2.90 15.64 -16.17
C VAL A 267 4.33 15.62 -16.69
N PHE A 268 5.15 14.76 -16.11
CA PHE A 268 6.52 14.50 -16.56
C PHE A 268 6.60 13.17 -17.30
N ASN A 269 7.42 13.11 -18.37
CA ASN A 269 7.72 11.85 -19.04
C ASN A 269 8.60 10.95 -18.17
N ASP A 270 9.60 11.55 -17.51
CA ASP A 270 10.53 10.86 -16.64
C ASP A 270 10.73 11.64 -15.33
N ILE A 271 10.86 10.92 -14.24
CA ILE A 271 11.21 11.47 -12.91
C ILE A 271 12.50 10.79 -12.46
N PHE A 272 13.58 11.55 -12.43
CA PHE A 272 14.88 11.09 -11.98
C PHE A 272 15.15 11.53 -10.56
N ALA A 273 15.69 10.64 -9.75
CA ALA A 273 16.06 10.94 -8.38
C ALA A 273 17.47 10.43 -8.07
N ASP A 274 18.29 11.28 -7.51
CA ASP A 274 19.53 10.92 -6.86
C ASP A 274 19.41 11.27 -5.38
N ILE A 275 18.84 10.34 -4.63
CA ILE A 275 18.49 10.47 -3.22
C ILE A 275 19.01 9.21 -2.50
N GLY A 276 19.98 9.38 -1.61
CA GLY A 276 20.55 8.25 -0.89
C GLY A 276 21.09 8.65 0.47
N ASP A 277 21.02 7.74 1.46
CA ASP A 277 21.62 7.93 2.78
C ASP A 277 23.12 7.62 2.74
N GLU A 278 23.95 8.56 3.16
CA GLU A 278 25.41 8.38 3.37
C GLU A 278 25.74 7.41 4.53
N GLN A 279 24.75 6.83 5.21
CA GLN A 279 24.93 6.11 6.48
C GLN A 279 25.24 4.62 6.40
N SER A 280 25.50 4.06 5.23
CA SER A 280 26.01 2.70 5.17
C SER A 280 27.52 2.66 5.36
N ILE A 281 27.95 2.19 6.52
CA ILE A 281 29.34 2.18 7.03
C ILE A 281 30.37 1.47 6.10
N GLU A 282 29.95 0.71 5.11
CA GLU A 282 30.82 -0.10 4.26
C GLU A 282 31.21 0.53 2.90
N GLN A 283 30.79 1.79 2.58
CA GLN A 283 30.90 2.31 1.21
C GLN A 283 31.37 3.77 1.05
N SER A 284 32.15 4.34 1.93
CA SER A 284 32.52 5.77 1.87
C SER A 284 33.29 6.25 0.61
N LEU A 285 34.03 5.40 -0.08
CA LEU A 285 34.64 5.68 -1.39
C LEU A 285 33.71 5.30 -2.56
N SER A 286 32.62 4.58 -2.29
CA SER A 286 31.64 4.15 -3.28
C SER A 286 30.48 5.14 -3.42
N THR A 287 30.18 5.96 -2.38
CA THR A 287 29.03 6.88 -2.37
C THR A 287 29.16 7.99 -3.41
N PHE A 288 30.22 8.82 -3.40
CA PHE A 288 30.41 9.86 -4.41
C PHE A 288 30.44 9.31 -5.84
N SER A 289 31.18 8.17 -6.04
CA SER A 289 31.25 7.54 -7.36
C SER A 289 29.91 6.96 -7.82
N SER A 290 29.09 6.47 -6.90
CA SER A 290 27.73 5.96 -7.19
C SER A 290 26.79 7.08 -7.58
N HIS A 291 26.74 8.17 -6.79
CA HIS A 291 25.98 9.37 -7.13
C HIS A 291 26.41 9.93 -8.48
N MET A 292 27.72 10.03 -8.73
CA MET A 292 28.23 10.54 -10.00
C MET A 292 27.84 9.66 -11.21
N LYS A 293 27.81 8.35 -11.07
CA LYS A 293 27.31 7.45 -12.13
C LYS A 293 25.82 7.72 -12.42
N ASN A 294 25.01 7.89 -11.37
CA ASN A 294 23.60 8.20 -11.52
C ASN A 294 23.39 9.58 -12.16
N ILE A 295 24.13 10.60 -11.72
CA ILE A 295 24.11 11.94 -12.31
C ILE A 295 24.48 11.90 -13.80
N VAL A 296 25.51 11.15 -14.18
CA VAL A 296 25.90 10.95 -15.59
C VAL A 296 24.77 10.31 -16.39
N TYR A 297 24.08 9.32 -15.81
CA TYR A 297 22.92 8.70 -16.46
C TYR A 297 21.78 9.70 -16.65
N ILE A 298 21.44 10.49 -15.61
CA ILE A 298 20.41 11.53 -15.64
C ILE A 298 20.72 12.56 -16.73
N LEU A 299 21.93 13.11 -16.75
CA LEU A 299 22.36 14.12 -17.74
C LEU A 299 22.25 13.65 -19.19
N LYS A 300 22.35 12.32 -19.43
CA LYS A 300 22.22 11.71 -20.75
C LYS A 300 20.76 11.48 -21.15
N LYS A 301 19.86 11.26 -20.18
CA LYS A 301 18.49 10.83 -20.43
C LYS A 301 17.46 11.94 -20.26
N ALA A 302 17.69 12.84 -19.30
CA ALA A 302 16.75 13.90 -18.97
C ALA A 302 16.56 14.90 -20.12
N ASP A 303 15.32 15.26 -20.34
CA ASP A 303 14.85 16.27 -21.32
C ASP A 303 14.01 17.36 -20.64
N SER A 304 13.48 18.31 -21.43
CA SER A 304 12.66 19.41 -20.90
C SER A 304 11.35 18.99 -20.24
N ASN A 305 10.90 17.74 -20.44
CA ASN A 305 9.70 17.18 -19.82
C ASN A 305 10.05 16.24 -18.67
N SER A 306 11.26 16.32 -18.14
CA SER A 306 11.73 15.50 -17.02
C SER A 306 11.78 16.31 -15.72
N LEU A 307 11.50 15.65 -14.60
CA LEU A 307 11.75 16.14 -13.25
C LEU A 307 13.04 15.51 -12.70
N VAL A 308 13.97 16.33 -12.25
CA VAL A 308 15.23 15.87 -11.67
C VAL A 308 15.33 16.30 -10.21
N LEU A 309 15.59 15.36 -9.32
CA LEU A 309 15.65 15.54 -7.88
C LEU A 309 17.03 15.10 -7.36
N PHE A 310 17.80 16.06 -6.81
CA PHE A 310 19.10 15.80 -6.22
C PHE A 310 19.11 16.08 -4.72
N ASP A 311 19.48 15.10 -3.93
CA ASP A 311 19.73 15.30 -2.50
C ASP A 311 21.23 15.43 -2.25
N GLU A 312 21.64 16.50 -1.58
CA GLU A 312 23.04 16.84 -1.27
C GLU A 312 23.98 16.76 -2.49
N LEU A 313 23.59 17.47 -3.57
CA LEU A 313 24.26 17.40 -4.87
C LEU A 313 25.78 17.60 -4.76
N CYS A 314 26.54 16.60 -5.22
CA CYS A 314 27.99 16.51 -5.19
C CYS A 314 28.62 16.54 -3.79
N ALA A 315 27.90 16.17 -2.74
CA ALA A 315 28.49 15.96 -1.41
C ALA A 315 29.48 14.78 -1.41
N GLY A 316 30.35 14.70 -0.40
CA GLY A 316 31.30 13.59 -0.23
C GLY A 316 32.63 13.75 -0.96
N THR A 317 32.95 14.96 -1.47
CA THR A 317 34.26 15.31 -2.03
C THR A 317 34.79 16.64 -1.44
N ASP A 318 35.92 17.17 -1.95
CA ASP A 318 36.38 18.48 -1.58
C ASP A 318 35.26 19.53 -1.80
N PRO A 319 34.96 20.38 -0.81
CA PRO A 319 33.84 21.34 -0.91
C PRO A 319 33.94 22.30 -2.09
N THR A 320 35.15 22.73 -2.48
CA THR A 320 35.35 23.64 -3.59
C THR A 320 35.10 22.96 -4.93
N GLU A 321 35.62 21.73 -5.08
CA GLU A 321 35.41 20.89 -6.28
C GLU A 321 33.95 20.47 -6.38
N GLY A 322 33.32 20.03 -5.26
CA GLY A 322 31.94 19.66 -5.19
C GLY A 322 30.99 20.79 -5.60
N ALA A 323 31.18 21.98 -5.07
CA ALA A 323 30.40 23.16 -5.43
C ALA A 323 30.56 23.53 -6.92
N ALA A 324 31.77 23.48 -7.45
CA ALA A 324 32.03 23.78 -8.87
C ALA A 324 31.38 22.77 -9.81
N LEU A 325 31.42 21.48 -9.47
CA LEU A 325 30.73 20.41 -10.20
C LEU A 325 29.21 20.59 -10.14
N ALA A 326 28.65 20.84 -8.94
CA ALA A 326 27.21 21.02 -8.75
C ALA A 326 26.69 22.21 -9.59
N ILE A 327 27.36 23.34 -9.57
CA ILE A 327 27.00 24.52 -10.41
C ILE A 327 27.04 24.15 -11.89
N SER A 328 28.07 23.43 -12.34
CA SER A 328 28.20 23.06 -13.75
C SER A 328 27.10 22.09 -14.20
N ILE A 329 26.71 21.13 -13.34
CA ILE A 329 25.60 20.21 -13.57
C ILE A 329 24.27 20.98 -13.66
N LEU A 330 23.98 21.85 -12.69
CA LEU A 330 22.77 22.66 -12.65
C LEU A 330 22.67 23.58 -13.87
N ARG A 331 23.76 24.25 -14.27
CA ARG A 331 23.80 25.07 -15.49
C ARG A 331 23.49 24.26 -16.75
N THR A 332 23.98 23.01 -16.82
CA THR A 332 23.69 22.12 -17.96
C THR A 332 22.22 21.75 -18.02
N LEU A 333 21.60 21.43 -16.89
CA LEU A 333 20.16 21.13 -16.80
C LEU A 333 19.31 22.37 -17.09
N HIS A 334 19.72 23.54 -16.56
CA HIS A 334 19.06 24.82 -16.82
C HIS A 334 19.07 25.21 -18.29
N SER A 335 20.22 25.06 -18.96
CA SER A 335 20.31 25.34 -20.42
C SER A 335 19.38 24.47 -21.28
N LYS A 336 19.01 23.29 -20.78
CA LYS A 336 18.06 22.38 -21.40
C LYS A 336 16.61 22.58 -20.91
N LYS A 337 16.36 23.57 -20.03
CA LYS A 337 15.05 23.84 -19.39
C LYS A 337 14.47 22.64 -18.66
N ILE A 338 15.31 21.87 -17.97
CA ILE A 338 14.91 20.68 -17.23
C ILE A 338 14.48 21.11 -15.81
N THR A 339 13.27 20.76 -15.44
CA THR A 339 12.76 21.03 -14.09
C THR A 339 13.60 20.30 -13.05
N THR A 340 14.29 21.08 -12.19
CA THR A 340 15.28 20.53 -11.27
C THR A 340 15.10 21.06 -9.85
N ILE A 341 15.15 20.17 -8.88
CA ILE A 341 15.19 20.54 -7.46
C ILE A 341 16.42 19.89 -6.84
N ALA A 342 17.26 20.71 -6.22
CA ALA A 342 18.48 20.22 -5.58
C ALA A 342 18.58 20.71 -4.15
N THR A 343 18.98 19.83 -3.24
CA THR A 343 19.37 20.23 -1.89
C THR A 343 20.88 20.35 -1.79
N THR A 344 21.36 21.25 -0.96
CA THR A 344 22.79 21.49 -0.80
C THR A 344 23.14 22.18 0.51
N HIS A 345 24.43 22.05 0.90
CA HIS A 345 25.06 22.84 1.97
C HIS A 345 26.03 23.88 1.43
N TYR A 346 26.33 23.89 0.14
CA TYR A 346 27.32 24.81 -0.45
C TYR A 346 26.78 26.22 -0.55
N SER A 347 27.53 27.19 -0.01
CA SER A 347 27.19 28.62 -0.09
C SER A 347 27.26 29.16 -1.52
N GLU A 348 28.10 28.59 -2.36
CA GLU A 348 28.28 28.94 -3.77
C GLU A 348 27.02 28.69 -4.59
N LEU A 349 26.21 27.66 -4.23
CA LEU A 349 24.95 27.38 -4.90
C LEU A 349 23.86 28.40 -4.53
N LYS A 350 23.91 28.97 -3.31
CA LYS A 350 23.02 30.08 -2.93
C LYS A 350 23.29 31.32 -3.84
N ILE A 351 24.58 31.62 -4.08
CA ILE A 351 24.99 32.71 -4.97
C ILE A 351 24.60 32.43 -6.42
N TYR A 352 24.78 31.18 -6.86
CA TYR A 352 24.35 30.76 -8.19
C TYR A 352 22.85 31.01 -8.40
N ALA A 353 22.01 30.64 -7.45
CA ALA A 353 20.58 30.85 -7.56
C ALA A 353 20.18 32.34 -7.49
N LEU A 354 20.89 33.17 -6.72
CA LEU A 354 20.62 34.61 -6.68
C LEU A 354 21.06 35.35 -7.95
N SER A 355 22.02 34.80 -8.69
CA SER A 355 22.64 35.45 -9.85
C SER A 355 22.19 34.90 -11.20
N THR A 356 21.28 33.92 -11.21
CA THR A 356 20.86 33.23 -12.44
C THR A 356 19.35 33.30 -12.59
N ASP A 357 18.88 33.98 -13.65
CA ASP A 357 17.44 34.01 -13.97
C ASP A 357 16.90 32.58 -14.21
N GLY A 358 15.69 32.29 -13.73
CA GLY A 358 15.09 30.93 -13.85
C GLY A 358 15.58 29.94 -12.78
N VAL A 359 16.38 30.40 -11.81
CA VAL A 359 16.80 29.60 -10.65
C VAL A 359 16.41 30.33 -9.36
N GLU A 360 15.75 29.62 -8.45
CA GLU A 360 15.26 30.20 -7.20
C GLU A 360 15.88 29.52 -5.99
N ASN A 361 16.11 30.30 -4.93
CA ASN A 361 16.51 29.77 -3.63
C ASN A 361 15.29 29.35 -2.80
N ALA A 362 15.49 28.34 -1.97
CA ALA A 362 14.58 28.04 -0.87
C ALA A 362 15.37 27.63 0.38
N CYS A 363 14.76 27.82 1.54
CA CYS A 363 15.33 27.30 2.77
C CYS A 363 14.30 26.61 3.63
N CYS A 364 14.74 25.57 4.34
CA CYS A 364 13.96 24.99 5.43
C CYS A 364 14.19 25.82 6.69
N GLU A 365 13.12 26.42 7.21
CA GLU A 365 13.16 27.28 8.40
C GLU A 365 13.62 26.48 9.62
N PHE A 366 14.49 27.09 10.42
CA PHE A 366 14.99 26.52 11.67
C PHE A 366 14.85 27.51 12.80
N ASP A 367 14.15 27.14 13.86
CA ASP A 367 14.02 27.99 15.04
C ASP A 367 15.24 27.84 15.95
N VAL A 368 16.06 28.87 15.95
CA VAL A 368 17.25 28.96 16.81
C VAL A 368 16.86 29.05 18.29
N ALA A 369 15.66 29.55 18.63
CA ALA A 369 15.22 29.67 20.01
C ALA A 369 14.92 28.33 20.66
N SER A 370 14.25 27.43 19.97
CA SER A 370 13.92 26.08 20.43
C SER A 370 14.97 25.02 20.04
N LEU A 371 15.95 25.36 19.19
CA LEU A 371 16.87 24.42 18.52
C LEU A 371 16.14 23.30 17.73
N ALA A 372 14.99 23.62 17.20
CA ALA A 372 14.16 22.67 16.48
C ALA A 372 13.86 23.15 15.04
N PRO A 373 13.78 22.22 14.07
CA PRO A 373 13.30 22.57 12.75
C PRO A 373 11.80 22.88 12.81
N THR A 374 11.35 23.90 12.11
CA THR A 374 9.92 24.18 11.93
C THR A 374 9.35 23.39 10.77
N TYR A 375 10.19 22.81 9.91
CA TYR A 375 9.87 22.09 8.68
C TYR A 375 9.14 22.92 7.62
N ARG A 376 9.05 24.25 7.79
CA ARG A 376 8.48 25.14 6.78
C ARG A 376 9.51 25.42 5.70
N LEU A 377 9.03 25.40 4.43
CA LEU A 377 9.85 25.79 3.29
C LEU A 377 9.57 27.26 2.96
N LEU A 378 10.62 28.08 2.93
CA LEU A 378 10.58 29.47 2.54
C LEU A 378 11.24 29.60 1.16
N ILE A 379 10.44 29.88 0.12
CA ILE A 379 10.92 30.06 -1.25
C ILE A 379 11.24 31.56 -1.49
N GLY A 380 12.29 31.82 -2.25
CA GLY A 380 12.80 33.18 -2.52
C GLY A 380 13.90 33.64 -1.56
N ILE A 381 14.32 32.78 -0.62
CA ILE A 381 15.34 33.11 0.37
C ILE A 381 16.36 31.99 0.48
N PRO A 382 17.65 32.28 0.40
CA PRO A 382 18.71 31.33 0.73
C PRO A 382 18.76 31.08 2.24
N GLY A 383 18.99 29.82 2.63
CA GLY A 383 19.10 29.43 4.03
C GLY A 383 20.34 29.96 4.71
N LYS A 384 20.18 30.39 5.96
CA LYS A 384 21.27 30.84 6.83
C LYS A 384 21.99 29.66 7.47
N SER A 385 23.30 29.79 7.68
CA SER A 385 24.05 28.87 8.52
C SER A 385 23.81 29.19 10.00
N ASN A 386 23.31 28.20 10.76
CA ASN A 386 23.02 28.36 12.18
C ASN A 386 24.05 27.63 13.09
N ALA A 387 25.16 27.16 12.52
CA ALA A 387 26.14 26.32 13.24
C ALA A 387 26.65 26.99 14.53
N PHE A 388 27.03 28.27 14.50
CA PHE A 388 27.52 29.00 15.68
C PHE A 388 26.43 29.19 16.74
N ALA A 389 25.22 29.53 16.33
CA ALA A 389 24.09 29.68 17.25
C ALA A 389 23.74 28.38 17.94
N ILE A 390 23.70 27.29 17.17
CA ILE A 390 23.44 25.93 17.67
C ILE A 390 24.56 25.50 18.63
N SER A 391 25.84 25.67 18.24
CA SER A 391 26.99 25.30 19.07
C SER A 391 27.01 26.06 20.41
N GLY A 392 26.72 27.38 20.40
CA GLY A 392 26.63 28.17 21.61
C GLY A 392 25.54 27.71 22.57
N LYS A 393 24.36 27.35 22.04
CA LYS A 393 23.27 26.82 22.86
C LYS A 393 23.54 25.41 23.39
N LEU A 394 24.31 24.61 22.66
CA LEU A 394 24.76 23.27 23.12
C LEU A 394 25.90 23.35 24.15
N GLY A 395 26.36 24.56 24.48
CA GLY A 395 27.33 24.79 25.55
C GLY A 395 28.80 24.94 25.08
N LEU A 396 29.04 25.14 23.77
CA LEU A 396 30.41 25.46 23.32
C LEU A 396 30.84 26.84 23.86
N PRO A 397 32.01 26.95 24.51
CA PRO A 397 32.48 28.22 25.05
C PRO A 397 32.47 29.35 24.01
N SER A 398 32.02 30.55 24.43
CA SER A 398 31.90 31.70 23.54
C SER A 398 33.24 32.13 22.94
N GLU A 399 34.33 31.92 23.66
CA GLU A 399 35.70 32.22 23.17
C GLU A 399 36.05 31.36 21.91
N ILE A 400 35.68 30.08 21.92
CA ILE A 400 35.89 29.18 20.76
C ILE A 400 35.04 29.63 19.58
N ILE A 401 33.78 30.04 19.81
CA ILE A 401 32.87 30.51 18.79
C ILE A 401 33.40 31.83 18.17
N GLU A 402 33.87 32.77 18.99
CA GLU A 402 34.42 34.04 18.49
C GLU A 402 35.73 33.84 17.70
N ASN A 403 36.61 32.93 18.17
CA ASN A 403 37.79 32.54 17.41
C ASN A 403 37.44 31.89 16.07
N ALA A 404 36.40 31.00 16.04
CA ALA A 404 35.93 30.39 14.80
C ALA A 404 35.35 31.43 13.84
N LYS A 405 34.56 32.40 14.33
CA LYS A 405 34.04 33.51 13.52
C LYS A 405 35.13 34.37 12.94
N ALA A 406 36.24 34.60 13.67
CA ALA A 406 37.39 35.37 13.19
C ALA A 406 38.12 34.67 12.02
N ASN A 407 38.04 33.34 11.93
CA ASN A 407 38.63 32.58 10.84
C ASN A 407 37.78 32.55 9.55
N ILE A 408 36.53 33.07 9.59
CA ILE A 408 35.70 33.20 8.39
C ILE A 408 36.10 34.49 7.65
N GLY A 409 36.28 34.35 6.33
CA GLY A 409 36.62 35.49 5.47
C GLY A 409 35.56 36.60 5.51
N THR A 410 35.99 37.86 5.42
CA THR A 410 35.13 39.06 5.53
C THR A 410 34.00 39.08 4.51
N SER A 411 34.21 38.58 3.29
CA SER A 411 33.20 38.52 2.25
C SER A 411 32.09 37.47 2.55
N ALA A 412 32.44 36.34 3.12
CA ALA A 412 31.49 35.33 3.52
C ALA A 412 30.60 35.80 4.69
N LYS A 413 31.19 36.54 5.63
CA LYS A 413 30.46 37.13 6.76
C LYS A 413 29.45 38.21 6.29
N ALA A 414 29.86 39.11 5.41
CA ALA A 414 28.98 40.15 4.86
C ALA A 414 27.80 39.52 4.08
N PHE A 415 28.04 38.44 3.36
CA PHE A 415 27.00 37.71 2.63
C PHE A 415 25.97 37.03 3.58
N GLU A 416 26.43 36.38 4.65
CA GLU A 416 25.54 35.76 5.66
C GLU A 416 24.72 36.82 6.44
N ASP A 417 25.27 38.01 6.68
CA ASP A 417 24.54 39.12 7.31
C ASP A 417 23.38 39.60 6.41
N VAL A 418 23.63 39.79 5.10
CA VAL A 418 22.58 40.14 4.12
C VAL A 418 21.50 39.09 4.05
N ILE A 419 21.86 37.81 4.01
CA ILE A 419 20.87 36.69 4.04
C ILE A 419 20.02 36.76 5.31
N SER A 420 20.63 37.02 6.46
CA SER A 420 19.91 37.14 7.74
C SER A 420 18.86 38.25 7.73
N ASP A 421 19.15 39.38 7.12
CA ASP A 421 18.21 40.49 7.04
C ASP A 421 17.11 40.27 6.00
N LEU A 422 17.40 39.59 4.88
CA LEU A 422 16.42 39.14 3.91
C LEU A 422 15.43 38.14 4.54
N GLU A 423 15.93 37.16 5.28
CA GLU A 423 15.09 36.17 5.98
C GLU A 423 14.13 36.85 6.97
N LYS A 424 14.61 37.75 7.81
CA LYS A 424 13.76 38.51 8.75
C LYS A 424 12.69 39.33 8.04
N SER A 425 13.07 40.05 6.98
CA SER A 425 12.14 40.87 6.19
C SER A 425 11.04 40.01 5.57
N ARG A 426 11.39 38.86 5.02
CA ARG A 426 10.44 37.95 4.39
C ARG A 426 9.46 37.33 5.40
N VAL A 427 9.96 36.84 6.54
CA VAL A 427 9.10 36.29 7.62
C VAL A 427 8.10 37.36 8.08
N THR A 428 8.51 38.62 8.13
CA THR A 428 7.60 39.72 8.46
C THR A 428 6.54 39.89 7.37
N ILE A 429 6.93 39.91 6.10
CA ILE A 429 6.03 40.06 4.96
C ILE A 429 5.01 38.89 4.91
N GLU A 430 5.45 37.69 5.14
CA GLU A 430 4.52 36.50 5.16
C GLU A 430 3.52 36.59 6.30
N LYS A 431 3.91 37.05 7.48
CA LYS A 431 2.99 37.32 8.59
C LYS A 431 1.94 38.37 8.23
N GLU A 432 2.40 39.49 7.67
CA GLU A 432 1.50 40.56 7.24
C GLU A 432 0.54 40.11 6.13
N GLN A 433 1.01 39.30 5.18
CA GLN A 433 0.17 38.72 4.13
C GLN A 433 -0.88 37.76 4.71
N ALA A 434 -0.53 36.93 5.69
CA ALA A 434 -1.47 36.03 6.35
C ALA A 434 -2.56 36.80 7.13
N GLU A 435 -2.18 37.90 7.79
CA GLU A 435 -3.12 38.81 8.48
C GLU A 435 -4.07 39.50 7.47
N ILE A 436 -3.55 39.96 6.35
CA ILE A 436 -4.34 40.59 5.28
C ILE A 436 -5.33 39.56 4.69
N GLU A 437 -4.94 38.31 4.50
CA GLU A 437 -5.84 37.25 4.04
C GLU A 437 -6.97 36.97 5.05
N LEU A 438 -6.64 36.98 6.34
CA LEU A 438 -7.64 36.82 7.41
C LEU A 438 -8.65 37.97 7.39
N TYR A 439 -8.17 39.21 7.34
CA TYR A 439 -9.04 40.39 7.25
C TYR A 439 -9.90 40.40 5.99
N LYS A 440 -9.39 39.95 4.84
CA LYS A 440 -10.19 39.81 3.62
C LYS A 440 -11.36 38.85 3.82
N LYS A 441 -11.12 37.71 4.47
CA LYS A 441 -12.20 36.76 4.76
C LYS A 441 -13.24 37.32 5.71
N GLU A 442 -12.82 37.98 6.77
CA GLU A 442 -13.73 38.67 7.71
C GLU A 442 -14.59 39.72 7.01
N ILE A 443 -13.99 40.52 6.12
CA ILE A 443 -14.70 41.52 5.33
C ILE A 443 -15.70 40.86 4.37
N GLU A 444 -15.35 39.74 3.75
CA GLU A 444 -16.24 39.01 2.85
C GLU A 444 -17.41 38.37 3.58
N GLU A 445 -17.18 37.84 4.78
CA GLU A 445 -18.24 37.35 5.68
C GLU A 445 -19.18 38.47 6.14
N LEU A 446 -18.64 39.61 6.55
CA LEU A 446 -19.41 40.79 6.95
C LEU A 446 -20.23 41.37 5.78
N LYS A 447 -19.67 41.36 4.57
CA LYS A 447 -20.36 41.79 3.35
C LYS A 447 -21.53 40.86 3.02
N ASN A 448 -21.34 39.55 3.15
CA ASN A 448 -22.38 38.56 2.93
C ASN A 448 -23.50 38.68 3.98
N LEU A 449 -23.16 38.89 5.26
CA LEU A 449 -24.12 39.17 6.33
C LEU A 449 -24.91 40.43 6.07
N SER A 450 -24.27 41.52 5.60
CA SER A 450 -24.93 42.78 5.25
C SER A 450 -25.89 42.64 4.06
N LEU A 451 -25.54 41.82 3.06
CA LEU A 451 -26.42 41.55 1.91
C LEU A 451 -27.64 40.72 2.28
N ILE A 452 -27.56 39.87 3.32
CA ILE A 452 -28.72 39.10 3.83
C ILE A 452 -29.71 40.01 4.60
N HIS A 453 -29.23 41.12 5.19
CA HIS A 453 -30.08 42.06 5.94
C HIS A 453 -30.75 43.15 5.07
N ILE A 454 -30.42 43.27 3.79
CA ILE A 454 -31.04 44.19 2.83
C ILE A 454 -32.09 43.46 2.01
#